data_6e801165b0113687cfe48ad89d0e57f6
#
_entry.id   6e801165b0113687cfe48ad89d0e57f6
#
_cell.length_a   1.000
_cell.length_b   1.000
_cell.length_c   1.000
_cell.angle_alpha   90.00
_cell.angle_beta   90.00
_cell.angle_gamma   90.00
#
_symmetry.space_group_name_H-M   'P 1'
#
loop_
_entity.id
_entity.type
_entity.pdbx_description
1 polymer ?
#
loop_
_entity_poly.entity_id
_entity_poly.type
_entity_poly.pdbx_seq_one_letter_code
_entity_poly.pdbx_strand_id
1 'polypeptide(L)'
;LMDGQDVVAMSDVQRVAMRREKIGFTFQANNLVPYLSAVENVELMLRLNKRLDKAGKVRARELLARLGLAERMHNLPGQMSGGQQQRVAIARALIHNPSLVLADEPTASLDTERAYQVVETFAGLIHEQNRAGIMVTHDLRMCEFVDRVLQMQDGKLVRIYTGRDEIMELVRGGRH
;
A
#
# COMPACT_ATOMS: atom_id res chain seq x y z
N LEU A 1 -12.97 -12.23 9.76
CA LEU A 1 -13.37 -12.77 8.44
C LEU A 1 -12.69 -11.97 7.35
N MET A 2 -12.33 -12.63 6.25
CA MET A 2 -11.82 -11.99 5.05
C MET A 2 -12.58 -12.57 3.84
N ASP A 3 -13.21 -11.73 3.04
CA ASP A 3 -14.13 -12.15 1.96
C ASP A 3 -15.13 -13.22 2.42
N GLY A 4 -15.68 -13.08 3.65
CA GLY A 4 -16.61 -14.02 4.27
C GLY A 4 -15.99 -15.30 4.85
N GLN A 5 -14.68 -15.50 4.72
CA GLN A 5 -14.00 -16.71 5.20
C GLN A 5 -13.34 -16.47 6.57
N ASP A 6 -13.45 -17.44 7.47
CA ASP A 6 -12.78 -17.39 8.77
C ASP A 6 -11.29 -17.74 8.63
N VAL A 7 -10.44 -16.71 8.71
CA VAL A 7 -8.99 -16.85 8.59
C VAL A 7 -8.37 -17.69 9.72
N VAL A 8 -8.99 -17.69 10.90
CA VAL A 8 -8.50 -18.44 12.08
C VAL A 8 -8.70 -19.94 11.87
N ALA A 9 -9.81 -20.33 11.25
CA ALA A 9 -10.14 -21.72 10.95
C ALA A 9 -9.34 -22.31 9.77
N MET A 10 -8.63 -21.48 8.99
CA MET A 10 -7.84 -21.95 7.84
C MET A 10 -6.61 -22.74 8.25
N SER A 11 -6.27 -23.78 7.45
CA SER A 11 -4.97 -24.43 7.52
C SER A 11 -3.84 -23.50 7.10
N ASP A 12 -2.58 -23.83 7.44
CA ASP A 12 -1.42 -23.02 7.05
C ASP A 12 -1.31 -22.86 5.53
N VAL A 13 -1.57 -23.91 4.76
CA VAL A 13 -1.56 -23.88 3.29
C VAL A 13 -2.61 -22.89 2.76
N GLN A 14 -3.81 -22.92 3.32
CA GLN A 14 -4.89 -21.98 2.96
C GLN A 14 -4.55 -20.54 3.32
N ARG A 15 -3.97 -20.31 4.51
CA ARG A 15 -3.51 -18.98 4.93
C ARG A 15 -2.42 -18.43 4.01
N VAL A 16 -1.46 -19.27 3.59
CA VAL A 16 -0.41 -18.87 2.63
C VAL A 16 -1.02 -18.48 1.28
N ALA A 17 -1.93 -19.30 0.75
CA ALA A 17 -2.62 -19.00 -0.51
C ALA A 17 -3.43 -17.70 -0.42
N MET A 18 -4.21 -17.53 0.64
CA MET A 18 -5.02 -16.35 0.89
C MET A 18 -4.15 -15.09 1.00
N ARG A 19 -3.06 -15.10 1.78
CA ARG A 19 -2.12 -13.95 1.87
C ARG A 19 -1.57 -13.57 0.50
N ARG A 20 -1.12 -14.56 -0.29
CA ARG A 20 -0.55 -14.33 -1.61
C ARG A 20 -1.56 -13.72 -2.58
N GLU A 21 -2.83 -14.15 -2.52
CA GLU A 21 -3.85 -13.78 -3.50
C GLU A 21 -4.67 -12.57 -3.13
N LYS A 22 -4.92 -12.38 -1.82
CA LYS A 22 -5.89 -11.43 -1.30
C LYS A 22 -5.30 -10.26 -0.53
N ILE A 23 -4.04 -10.33 -0.14
CA ILE A 23 -3.38 -9.27 0.62
C ILE A 23 -2.26 -8.64 -0.18
N GLY A 24 -2.33 -7.33 -0.37
CA GLY A 24 -1.20 -6.50 -0.76
C GLY A 24 -0.49 -5.98 0.48
N PHE A 25 0.84 -5.92 0.46
CA PHE A 25 1.60 -5.41 1.58
C PHE A 25 2.69 -4.45 1.11
N THR A 26 2.79 -3.28 1.76
CA THR A 26 3.92 -2.37 1.65
C THR A 26 4.57 -2.16 3.01
N PHE A 27 5.90 -2.26 3.05
CA PHE A 27 6.71 -2.15 4.27
C PHE A 27 7.35 -0.78 4.37
N GLN A 28 7.71 -0.37 5.58
CA GLN A 28 8.48 0.84 5.84
C GLN A 28 9.78 0.92 5.02
N ALA A 29 10.50 -0.19 4.90
CA ALA A 29 11.76 -0.28 4.16
C ALA A 29 11.60 -0.60 2.65
N ASN A 30 10.39 -0.47 2.08
CA ASN A 30 10.03 -0.80 0.69
C ASN A 30 10.29 -2.26 0.27
N ASN A 31 11.33 -2.91 0.76
CA ASN A 31 11.72 -4.30 0.49
C ASN A 31 11.65 -4.67 -1.00
N LEU A 32 12.15 -3.79 -1.87
CA LEU A 32 12.30 -4.08 -3.29
C LEU A 32 13.45 -5.06 -3.49
N VAL A 33 13.29 -5.94 -4.47
CA VAL A 33 14.35 -6.85 -4.90
C VAL A 33 15.39 -6.03 -5.66
N PRO A 34 16.64 -5.89 -5.18
CA PRO A 34 17.57 -4.87 -5.65
C PRO A 34 18.11 -5.10 -7.08
N TYR A 35 18.05 -6.33 -7.55
CA TYR A 35 18.50 -6.74 -8.89
C TYR A 35 17.35 -6.87 -9.90
N LEU A 36 16.13 -6.54 -9.52
CA LEU A 36 14.97 -6.41 -10.41
C LEU A 36 14.68 -4.94 -10.66
N SER A 37 14.37 -4.59 -11.89
CA SER A 37 13.87 -3.25 -12.24
C SER A 37 12.54 -2.94 -11.55
N ALA A 38 12.09 -1.68 -11.61
CA ALA A 38 10.81 -1.28 -11.04
C ALA A 38 9.65 -2.11 -11.59
N VAL A 39 9.58 -2.31 -12.92
CA VAL A 39 8.50 -3.10 -13.53
C VAL A 39 8.60 -4.57 -13.15
N GLU A 40 9.78 -5.14 -13.07
CA GLU A 40 9.97 -6.54 -12.66
C GLU A 40 9.62 -6.76 -11.18
N ASN A 41 9.90 -5.80 -10.30
CA ASN A 41 9.44 -5.83 -8.91
C ASN A 41 7.91 -5.87 -8.82
N VAL A 42 7.20 -5.11 -9.66
CA VAL A 42 5.74 -5.13 -9.72
C VAL A 42 5.24 -6.45 -10.31
N GLU A 43 5.83 -6.91 -11.43
CA GLU A 43 5.46 -8.17 -12.09
C GLU A 43 5.68 -9.41 -11.20
N LEU A 44 6.57 -9.31 -10.19
CA LEU A 44 6.87 -10.41 -9.28
C LEU A 44 5.59 -10.98 -8.62
N MET A 45 4.67 -10.12 -8.17
CA MET A 45 3.41 -10.56 -7.56
C MET A 45 2.50 -11.27 -8.55
N LEU A 46 2.48 -10.84 -9.82
CA LEU A 46 1.75 -11.55 -10.87
C LEU A 46 2.37 -12.92 -11.16
N ARG A 47 3.71 -13.01 -11.16
CA ARG A 47 4.44 -14.27 -11.35
C ARG A 47 4.15 -15.26 -10.23
N LEU A 48 4.20 -14.81 -8.97
CA LEU A 48 3.89 -15.64 -7.79
C LEU A 48 2.44 -16.15 -7.81
N ASN A 49 1.52 -15.35 -8.35
CA ASN A 49 0.11 -15.72 -8.52
C ASN A 49 -0.20 -16.46 -9.84
N LYS A 50 0.80 -16.80 -10.64
CA LYS A 50 0.65 -17.45 -11.96
C LYS A 50 -0.24 -16.66 -12.93
N ARG A 51 -0.21 -15.32 -12.83
CA ARG A 51 -1.02 -14.37 -13.62
C ARG A 51 -0.15 -13.42 -14.48
N LEU A 52 1.13 -13.75 -14.67
CA LEU A 52 2.03 -12.95 -15.51
C LEU A 52 1.88 -13.34 -16.99
N ASP A 53 0.87 -12.78 -17.62
CA ASP A 53 0.59 -12.86 -19.05
C ASP A 53 0.85 -11.51 -19.75
N LYS A 54 0.50 -11.40 -21.04
CA LYS A 54 0.63 -10.13 -21.80
C LYS A 54 -0.18 -9.01 -21.17
N ALA A 55 -1.41 -9.28 -20.73
CA ALA A 55 -2.28 -8.29 -20.10
C ALA A 55 -1.73 -7.86 -18.72
N GLY A 56 -1.19 -8.80 -17.93
CA GLY A 56 -0.53 -8.49 -16.66
C GLY A 56 0.69 -7.57 -16.82
N LYS A 57 1.51 -7.78 -17.86
CA LYS A 57 2.64 -6.90 -18.16
C LYS A 57 2.21 -5.49 -18.57
N VAL A 58 1.15 -5.36 -19.35
CA VAL A 58 0.58 -4.05 -19.73
C VAL A 58 0.08 -3.35 -18.46
N ARG A 59 -0.71 -4.04 -17.66
CA ARG A 59 -1.25 -3.49 -16.39
C ARG A 59 -0.15 -3.04 -15.41
N ALA A 60 0.98 -3.76 -15.33
CA ALA A 60 2.11 -3.36 -14.50
C ALA A 60 2.71 -2.02 -14.94
N ARG A 61 2.88 -1.82 -16.26
CA ARG A 61 3.38 -0.56 -16.84
C ARG A 61 2.40 0.59 -16.65
N GLU A 62 1.11 0.34 -16.90
CA GLU A 62 0.04 1.34 -16.69
C GLU A 62 -0.02 1.79 -15.23
N LEU A 63 0.07 0.86 -14.28
CA LEU A 63 0.06 1.19 -12.86
C LEU A 63 1.29 2.02 -12.45
N LEU A 64 2.49 1.67 -12.95
CA LEU A 64 3.69 2.47 -12.73
C LEU A 64 3.57 3.86 -13.38
N ALA A 65 2.98 3.97 -14.56
CA ALA A 65 2.75 5.26 -15.22
C ALA A 65 1.78 6.14 -14.40
N ARG A 66 0.68 5.58 -13.89
CA ARG A 66 -0.25 6.27 -12.99
C ARG A 66 0.43 6.77 -11.70
N LEU A 67 1.45 6.06 -11.24
CA LEU A 67 2.28 6.44 -10.09
C LEU A 67 3.43 7.40 -10.46
N GLY A 68 3.44 7.93 -11.69
CA GLY A 68 4.45 8.89 -12.16
C GLY A 68 5.84 8.26 -12.37
N LEU A 69 5.89 6.97 -12.70
CA LEU A 69 7.14 6.21 -12.89
C LEU A 69 7.33 5.71 -14.33
N ALA A 70 6.62 6.28 -15.32
CA ALA A 70 6.71 5.85 -16.71
C ALA A 70 8.16 5.81 -17.24
N GLU A 71 8.93 6.90 -16.99
CA GLU A 71 10.32 7.04 -17.43
C GLU A 71 11.33 6.26 -16.56
N ARG A 72 10.88 5.66 -15.46
CA ARG A 72 11.72 4.99 -14.47
C ARG A 72 11.42 3.50 -14.32
N MET A 73 10.50 2.95 -15.12
CA MET A 73 10.06 1.57 -14.96
C MET A 73 11.15 0.52 -15.18
N HIS A 74 12.22 0.87 -15.88
CA HIS A 74 13.37 -0.01 -16.14
C HIS A 74 14.56 0.25 -15.21
N ASN A 75 14.47 1.24 -14.31
CA ASN A 75 15.52 1.52 -13.34
C ASN A 75 15.55 0.46 -12.24
N LEU A 76 16.74 0.15 -11.74
CA LEU A 76 16.93 -0.63 -10.52
C LEU A 76 16.64 0.22 -9.27
N PRO A 77 16.25 -0.40 -8.14
CA PRO A 77 15.98 0.33 -6.91
C PRO A 77 17.11 1.29 -6.49
N GLY A 78 18.38 0.88 -6.63
CA GLY A 78 19.53 1.74 -6.29
C GLY A 78 19.68 3.00 -7.17
N GLN A 79 18.94 3.09 -8.29
CA GLN A 79 18.92 4.24 -9.20
C GLN A 79 17.69 5.13 -8.97
N MET A 80 16.91 4.86 -7.93
CA MET A 80 15.63 5.51 -7.64
C MET A 80 15.67 6.23 -6.30
N SER A 81 14.99 7.38 -6.20
CA SER A 81 14.80 8.04 -4.91
C SER A 81 13.90 7.20 -3.98
N GLY A 82 13.97 7.45 -2.66
CA GLY A 82 13.12 6.76 -1.68
C GLY A 82 11.63 6.83 -2.03
N GLY A 83 11.13 8.00 -2.44
CA GLY A 83 9.72 8.15 -2.86
C GLY A 83 9.39 7.42 -4.16
N GLN A 84 10.35 7.28 -5.09
CA GLN A 84 10.17 6.45 -6.28
C GLN A 84 10.11 4.97 -5.91
N GLN A 85 10.99 4.50 -5.04
CA GLN A 85 10.98 3.14 -4.52
C GLN A 85 9.68 2.82 -3.78
N GLN A 86 9.18 3.76 -2.97
CA GLN A 86 7.90 3.61 -2.26
C GLN A 86 6.73 3.45 -3.25
N ARG A 87 6.70 4.27 -4.30
CA ARG A 87 5.66 4.13 -5.35
C ARG A 87 5.74 2.79 -6.10
N VAL A 88 6.93 2.24 -6.31
CA VAL A 88 7.09 0.86 -6.83
C VAL A 88 6.56 -0.17 -5.84
N ALA A 89 6.83 -0.02 -4.53
CA ALA A 89 6.31 -0.93 -3.50
C ALA A 89 4.78 -0.90 -3.44
N ILE A 90 4.16 0.28 -3.57
CA ILE A 90 2.70 0.44 -3.67
C ILE A 90 2.16 -0.27 -4.93
N ALA A 91 2.79 -0.05 -6.10
CA ALA A 91 2.40 -0.73 -7.33
C ALA A 91 2.45 -2.26 -7.17
N ARG A 92 3.54 -2.77 -6.56
CA ARG A 92 3.70 -4.19 -6.26
C ARG A 92 2.62 -4.73 -5.34
N ALA A 93 2.23 -3.95 -4.32
CA ALA A 93 1.15 -4.35 -3.40
C ALA A 93 -0.22 -4.40 -4.07
N LEU A 94 -0.47 -3.62 -5.12
CA LEU A 94 -1.78 -3.48 -5.77
C LEU A 94 -1.96 -4.35 -7.03
N ILE A 95 -0.87 -4.73 -7.72
CA ILE A 95 -0.93 -5.27 -9.08
C ILE A 95 -1.73 -6.58 -9.21
N HIS A 96 -1.68 -7.43 -8.19
CA HIS A 96 -2.37 -8.74 -8.20
C HIS A 96 -3.85 -8.67 -7.82
N ASN A 97 -4.37 -7.47 -7.64
CA ASN A 97 -5.78 -7.20 -7.35
C ASN A 97 -6.24 -7.71 -5.96
N PRO A 98 -5.55 -7.36 -4.86
CA PRO A 98 -5.89 -7.84 -3.52
C PRO A 98 -7.22 -7.27 -3.02
N SER A 99 -7.90 -7.97 -2.10
CA SER A 99 -9.09 -7.47 -1.39
C SER A 99 -8.72 -6.50 -0.26
N LEU A 100 -7.53 -6.68 0.33
CA LEU A 100 -7.01 -5.87 1.43
C LEU A 100 -5.58 -5.43 1.13
N VAL A 101 -5.28 -4.16 1.38
CA VAL A 101 -3.91 -3.64 1.33
C VAL A 101 -3.49 -3.16 2.71
N LEU A 102 -2.35 -3.64 3.17
CA LEU A 102 -1.72 -3.26 4.43
C LEU A 102 -0.51 -2.39 4.14
N ALA A 103 -0.44 -1.23 4.77
CA ALA A 103 0.68 -0.30 4.65
C ALA A 103 1.25 0.00 6.04
N ASP A 104 2.50 -0.38 6.24
CA ASP A 104 3.23 -0.15 7.49
C ASP A 104 4.19 1.01 7.30
N GLU A 105 3.88 2.16 7.93
CA GLU A 105 4.65 3.41 7.85
C GLU A 105 5.09 3.78 6.42
N PRO A 106 4.17 3.88 5.45
CA PRO A 106 4.53 4.01 4.03
C PRO A 106 5.21 5.34 3.69
N THR A 107 5.34 6.25 4.64
CA THR A 107 5.91 7.59 4.44
C THR A 107 7.12 7.89 5.31
N ALA A 108 7.56 6.98 6.17
CA ALA A 108 8.60 7.22 7.18
C ALA A 108 9.95 7.71 6.60
N SER A 109 10.27 7.39 5.35
CA SER A 109 11.52 7.79 4.68
C SER A 109 11.35 8.98 3.71
N LEU A 110 10.20 9.65 3.73
CA LEU A 110 9.86 10.71 2.79
C LEU A 110 9.78 12.09 3.49
N ASP A 111 10.11 13.14 2.74
CA ASP A 111 9.73 14.49 3.15
C ASP A 111 8.21 14.67 3.09
N THR A 112 7.73 15.71 3.76
CA THR A 112 6.30 15.96 3.94
C THR A 112 5.53 16.00 2.61
N GLU A 113 6.04 16.73 1.62
CA GLU A 113 5.35 16.90 0.33
C GLU A 113 5.22 15.57 -0.42
N ARG A 114 6.30 14.79 -0.46
CA ARG A 114 6.30 13.48 -1.10
C ARG A 114 5.44 12.46 -0.34
N ALA A 115 5.42 12.55 0.99
CA ALA A 115 4.56 11.73 1.83
C ALA A 115 3.07 11.94 1.47
N TYR A 116 2.65 13.20 1.36
CA TYR A 116 1.28 13.54 0.93
C TYR A 116 0.94 12.95 -0.43
N GLN A 117 1.76 13.19 -1.44
CA GLN A 117 1.54 12.68 -2.80
C GLN A 117 1.42 11.16 -2.84
N VAL A 118 2.24 10.46 -2.06
CA VAL A 118 2.22 8.99 -2.00
C VAL A 118 0.95 8.48 -1.35
N VAL A 119 0.54 9.04 -0.20
CA VAL A 119 -0.67 8.57 0.51
C VAL A 119 -1.93 8.95 -0.24
N GLU A 120 -2.02 10.16 -0.81
CA GLU A 120 -3.14 10.57 -1.65
C GLU A 120 -3.33 9.61 -2.83
N THR A 121 -2.25 9.31 -3.56
CA THR A 121 -2.30 8.37 -4.68
C THR A 121 -2.68 6.97 -4.22
N PHE A 122 -2.15 6.52 -3.10
CA PHE A 122 -2.47 5.20 -2.52
C PHE A 122 -3.94 5.11 -2.12
N ALA A 123 -4.46 6.10 -1.38
CA ALA A 123 -5.87 6.16 -0.97
C ALA A 123 -6.80 6.22 -2.21
N GLY A 124 -6.46 7.06 -3.19
CA GLY A 124 -7.21 7.14 -4.45
C GLY A 124 -7.31 5.79 -5.16
N LEU A 125 -6.20 5.03 -5.27
CA LEU A 125 -6.20 3.71 -5.88
C LEU A 125 -7.02 2.67 -5.10
N ILE A 126 -7.04 2.76 -3.77
CA ILE A 126 -7.86 1.90 -2.89
C ILE A 126 -9.35 2.19 -3.12
N HIS A 127 -9.76 3.48 -3.10
CA HIS A 127 -11.14 3.89 -3.30
C HIS A 127 -11.66 3.57 -4.70
N GLU A 128 -10.91 3.91 -5.76
CA GLU A 128 -11.28 3.62 -7.16
C GLU A 128 -11.56 2.13 -7.39
N GLN A 129 -10.84 1.27 -6.71
CA GLN A 129 -10.94 -0.17 -6.87
C GLN A 129 -11.88 -0.82 -5.84
N ASN A 130 -12.54 -0.02 -5.01
CA ASN A 130 -13.46 -0.43 -3.94
C ASN A 130 -12.84 -1.52 -3.03
N ARG A 131 -11.65 -1.24 -2.50
CA ARG A 131 -10.88 -2.17 -1.66
C ARG A 131 -10.79 -1.70 -0.23
N ALA A 132 -10.43 -2.60 0.67
CA ALA A 132 -10.04 -2.26 2.01
C ALA A 132 -8.55 -1.88 2.07
N GLY A 133 -8.23 -0.77 2.76
CA GLY A 133 -6.87 -0.36 3.08
C GLY A 133 -6.71 -0.17 4.58
N ILE A 134 -5.62 -0.68 5.14
CA ILE A 134 -5.21 -0.41 6.52
C ILE A 134 -3.81 0.17 6.48
N MET A 135 -3.65 1.36 7.01
CA MET A 135 -2.36 2.02 7.13
C MET A 135 -2.02 2.21 8.60
N VAL A 136 -0.82 1.80 8.99
CA VAL A 136 -0.23 2.15 10.29
C VAL A 136 0.68 3.34 10.08
N THR A 137 0.49 4.40 10.87
CA THR A 137 1.34 5.58 10.81
C THR A 137 1.31 6.32 12.15
N HIS A 138 2.39 7.02 12.48
CA HIS A 138 2.46 7.98 13.57
C HIS A 138 2.28 9.43 13.08
N ASP A 139 2.22 9.64 11.77
CA ASP A 139 1.98 10.96 11.18
C ASP A 139 0.48 11.25 11.04
N LEU A 140 -0.07 12.00 12.00
CA LEU A 140 -1.49 12.35 12.04
C LEU A 140 -1.96 13.10 10.79
N ARG A 141 -1.06 13.77 10.07
CA ARG A 141 -1.41 14.48 8.82
C ARG A 141 -1.93 13.52 7.75
N MET A 142 -1.44 12.28 7.74
CA MET A 142 -1.88 11.25 6.78
C MET A 142 -3.31 10.79 7.03
N CYS A 143 -3.88 11.07 8.21
CA CYS A 143 -5.26 10.73 8.53
C CYS A 143 -6.29 11.49 7.68
N GLU A 144 -5.91 12.58 7.01
CA GLU A 144 -6.83 13.28 6.11
C GLU A 144 -7.26 12.46 4.87
N PHE A 145 -6.52 11.39 4.54
CA PHE A 145 -6.78 10.54 3.36
C PHE A 145 -7.57 9.26 3.67
N VAL A 146 -8.00 9.07 4.92
CA VAL A 146 -8.68 7.84 5.35
C VAL A 146 -10.12 8.07 5.79
N ASP A 147 -10.93 7.02 5.74
CA ASP A 147 -12.35 7.06 6.13
C ASP A 147 -12.55 6.86 7.63
N ARG A 148 -11.55 6.25 8.31
CA ARG A 148 -11.62 5.93 9.73
C ARG A 148 -10.23 5.91 10.35
N VAL A 149 -10.12 6.41 11.57
CA VAL A 149 -8.88 6.35 12.36
C VAL A 149 -9.11 5.55 13.64
N LEU A 150 -8.23 4.58 13.90
CA LEU A 150 -8.18 3.81 15.13
C LEU A 150 -6.95 4.25 15.92
N GLN A 151 -7.14 4.96 17.01
CA GLN A 151 -6.05 5.39 17.88
C GLN A 151 -5.68 4.27 18.84
N MET A 152 -4.41 3.85 18.76
CA MET A 152 -3.83 2.82 19.61
C MET A 152 -2.83 3.44 20.60
N GLN A 153 -2.85 2.99 21.85
CA GLN A 153 -1.85 3.35 22.87
C GLN A 153 -1.56 2.13 23.74
N ASP A 154 -0.28 1.81 23.93
CA ASP A 154 0.16 0.67 24.75
C ASP A 154 -0.55 -0.66 24.39
N GLY A 155 -0.73 -0.90 23.09
CA GLY A 155 -1.39 -2.10 22.57
C GLY A 155 -2.91 -2.13 22.76
N LYS A 156 -3.53 -1.05 23.24
CA LYS A 156 -4.99 -0.94 23.46
C LYS A 156 -5.62 0.05 22.50
N LEU A 157 -6.82 -0.26 22.04
CA LEU A 157 -7.64 0.67 21.28
C LEU A 157 -8.21 1.73 22.23
N VAL A 158 -7.83 3.00 22.03
CA VAL A 158 -8.23 4.12 22.88
C VAL A 158 -9.47 4.83 22.32
N ARG A 159 -9.47 5.08 21.00
CA ARG A 159 -10.55 5.83 20.34
C ARG A 159 -10.69 5.42 18.88
N ILE A 160 -11.91 5.53 18.35
CA ILE A 160 -12.23 5.38 16.93
C ILE A 160 -12.84 6.69 16.45
N TYR A 161 -12.29 7.24 15.36
CA TYR A 161 -12.83 8.41 14.67
C TYR A 161 -13.44 7.93 13.35
N THR A 162 -14.72 8.28 13.12
CA THR A 162 -15.47 7.85 11.92
C THR A 162 -16.04 9.02 11.12
N GLY A 163 -16.21 10.16 11.78
CA GLY A 163 -16.70 11.38 11.15
C GLY A 163 -15.56 12.15 10.47
N ARG A 164 -15.80 12.69 9.26
CA ARG A 164 -14.82 13.51 8.57
C ARG A 164 -14.34 14.70 9.40
N ASP A 165 -15.26 15.37 10.08
CA ASP A 165 -14.96 16.54 10.93
C ASP A 165 -14.06 16.16 12.11
N GLU A 166 -14.36 15.04 12.81
CA GLU A 166 -13.53 14.52 13.89
C GLU A 166 -12.11 14.18 13.43
N ILE A 167 -11.98 13.56 12.26
CA ILE A 167 -10.67 13.24 11.67
C ILE A 167 -9.90 14.51 11.33
N MET A 168 -10.57 15.52 10.77
CA MET A 168 -9.92 16.80 10.44
C MET A 168 -9.52 17.60 11.68
N GLU A 169 -10.26 17.52 12.79
CA GLU A 169 -9.86 18.07 14.08
C GLU A 169 -8.60 17.38 14.63
N LEU A 170 -8.55 16.05 14.55
CA LEU A 170 -7.36 15.26 14.93
C LEU A 170 -6.12 15.71 14.12
N VAL A 171 -6.26 15.85 12.81
CA VAL A 171 -5.18 16.30 11.90
C VAL A 171 -4.69 17.70 12.27
N ARG A 172 -5.60 18.63 12.61
CA ARG A 172 -5.26 20.00 13.02
C ARG A 172 -4.56 20.05 14.38
N GLY A 173 -5.03 19.23 15.34
CA GLY A 173 -4.42 19.11 16.68
C GLY A 173 -3.00 18.52 16.65
N GLY A 174 -2.66 17.72 15.67
CA GLY A 174 -1.33 17.14 15.50
C GLY A 174 -0.31 18.01 14.73
N ARG A 175 -0.66 19.25 14.37
CA ARG A 175 0.20 20.20 13.67
C ARG A 175 1.04 21.12 14.59
N HIS A 176 1.10 20.79 15.91
CA HIS A 176 1.88 21.54 16.90
C HIS A 176 3.15 20.81 17.32
#